data_48d70b56e99af052e54029961e74c12c
#
_entry.id   48d70b56e99af052e54029961e74c12c
#
_cell.length_a   1.000
_cell.length_b   1.000
_cell.length_c   1.000
_cell.angle_alpha   90.00
_cell.angle_beta   90.00
_cell.angle_gamma   90.00
#
_symmetry.space_group_name_H-M   'P 1'
#
loop_
_entity.id
_entity.type
_entity.pdbx_description
1 polymer ?
#
loop_
_entity_poly.entity_id
_entity_poly.type
_entity_poly.pdbx_seq_one_letter_code
_entity_poly.pdbx_strand_id
1 'polypeptide(L)'
;MSGTIVLGIGNRLGADDAAGTLVVDMLDRALKAPSAGRHEARTLHNAEIMTIDAGTTPESYTSVIRRHQPGLLILADAADMGLPPGSLRIIPPERIRTLSFSTHYMPLSTFISYVEGFCGKVLLVGVQPEQTEVGAPISNVVRKSARKLVKAILEGRVGEIPLLG
;
A
#
# COMPACT_ATOMS: atom_id res chain seq x y z
N MET A 1 -7.90 13.24 13.88
CA MET A 1 -7.35 12.31 12.88
C MET A 1 -6.86 11.06 13.62
N SER A 2 -7.49 9.92 13.38
CA SER A 2 -7.16 8.68 14.05
C SER A 2 -7.38 7.50 13.11
N GLY A 3 -6.78 6.35 13.45
CA GLY A 3 -6.87 5.14 12.66
C GLY A 3 -5.96 5.16 11.45
N THR A 4 -5.94 4.01 10.76
CA THR A 4 -5.10 3.80 9.58
C THR A 4 -5.96 3.33 8.43
N ILE A 5 -5.76 3.92 7.25
CA ILE A 5 -6.29 3.40 6.00
C ILE A 5 -5.12 2.87 5.19
N VAL A 6 -5.24 1.64 4.71
CA VAL A 6 -4.31 1.03 3.76
C VAL A 6 -5.01 0.93 2.41
N LEU A 7 -4.51 1.67 1.45
CA LEU A 7 -5.11 1.77 0.11
C LEU A 7 -4.15 1.12 -0.88
N GLY A 8 -4.60 0.01 -1.47
CA GLY A 8 -3.82 -0.71 -2.48
C GLY A 8 -4.15 -0.23 -3.88
N ILE A 9 -3.11 0.11 -4.63
CA ILE A 9 -3.22 0.57 -6.01
C ILE A 9 -2.61 -0.51 -6.89
N GLY A 10 -3.27 -0.85 -7.99
CA GLY A 10 -2.69 -1.81 -8.91
C GLY A 10 -3.66 -2.32 -9.96
N ASN A 11 -3.08 -2.89 -10.99
CA ASN A 11 -3.81 -3.56 -12.06
C ASN A 11 -3.72 -5.08 -11.84
N ARG A 12 -4.86 -5.72 -11.52
CA ARG A 12 -4.92 -7.15 -11.25
C ARG A 12 -4.51 -8.01 -12.45
N LEU A 13 -4.57 -7.45 -13.66
CA LEU A 13 -4.20 -8.16 -14.89
C LEU A 13 -2.74 -7.95 -15.28
N GLY A 14 -2.01 -7.12 -14.56
CA GLY A 14 -0.66 -6.68 -14.90
C GLY A 14 0.45 -7.38 -14.10
N ALA A 15 0.29 -8.64 -13.71
CA ALA A 15 1.28 -9.39 -12.94
C ALA A 15 1.69 -8.60 -11.68
N ASP A 16 2.97 -8.21 -11.57
CA ASP A 16 3.45 -7.50 -10.38
C ASP A 16 2.88 -6.09 -10.22
N ASP A 17 2.23 -5.54 -11.24
CA ASP A 17 1.45 -4.31 -11.09
C ASP A 17 0.25 -4.48 -10.14
N ALA A 18 -0.10 -5.71 -9.79
CA ALA A 18 -1.12 -6.02 -8.80
C ALA A 18 -0.58 -6.04 -7.37
N ALA A 19 0.68 -5.66 -7.14
CA ALA A 19 1.30 -5.75 -5.82
C ALA A 19 0.51 -5.02 -4.72
N GLY A 20 0.04 -3.81 -5.02
CA GLY A 20 -0.75 -3.04 -4.03
C GLY A 20 -2.07 -3.70 -3.70
N THR A 21 -2.78 -4.23 -4.69
CA THR A 21 -4.04 -4.95 -4.46
C THR A 21 -3.80 -6.26 -3.71
N LEU A 22 -2.68 -6.93 -3.98
CA LEU A 22 -2.30 -8.14 -3.26
C LEU A 22 -2.07 -7.85 -1.77
N VAL A 23 -1.39 -6.74 -1.45
CA VAL A 23 -1.17 -6.32 -0.05
C VAL A 23 -2.51 -6.15 0.66
N VAL A 24 -3.45 -5.46 0.05
CA VAL A 24 -4.78 -5.25 0.64
C VAL A 24 -5.53 -6.57 0.82
N ASP A 25 -5.48 -7.46 -0.18
CA ASP A 25 -6.13 -8.77 -0.07
C ASP A 25 -5.55 -9.59 1.09
N MET A 26 -4.23 -9.62 1.21
CA MET A 26 -3.56 -10.34 2.30
C MET A 26 -3.87 -9.72 3.67
N LEU A 27 -3.84 -8.40 3.74
CA LEU A 27 -4.13 -7.69 4.98
C LEU A 27 -5.57 -7.91 5.41
N ASP A 28 -6.51 -7.85 4.49
CA ASP A 28 -7.93 -8.07 4.75
C ASP A 28 -8.17 -9.48 5.31
N ARG A 29 -7.54 -10.49 4.72
CA ARG A 29 -7.61 -11.87 5.23
C ARG A 29 -7.03 -11.98 6.64
N ALA A 30 -5.89 -11.34 6.89
CA ALA A 30 -5.23 -11.38 8.18
C ALA A 30 -6.08 -10.71 9.26
N LEU A 31 -6.76 -9.61 8.93
CA LEU A 31 -7.63 -8.89 9.86
C LEU A 31 -8.88 -9.70 10.21
N LYS A 32 -9.39 -10.52 9.29
CA LYS A 32 -10.58 -11.34 9.48
C LYS A 32 -10.28 -12.71 10.08
N ALA A 33 -9.00 -13.16 10.01
CA ALA A 33 -8.65 -14.51 10.47
C ALA A 33 -8.75 -14.62 11.99
N PRO A 34 -9.39 -15.68 12.53
CA PRO A 34 -9.35 -15.95 13.95
C PRO A 34 -7.92 -16.27 14.37
N SER A 35 -7.44 -15.64 15.45
CA SER A 35 -6.08 -15.88 15.94
C SER A 35 -6.14 -16.24 17.43
N ALA A 36 -6.04 -17.54 17.72
CA ALA A 36 -5.89 -17.99 19.10
C ALA A 36 -4.53 -17.53 19.66
N GLY A 37 -4.54 -16.93 20.82
CA GLY A 37 -3.33 -16.53 21.54
C GLY A 37 -2.68 -15.21 21.11
N ARG A 38 -3.17 -14.56 20.07
CA ARG A 38 -2.66 -13.25 19.62
C ARG A 38 -3.75 -12.17 19.68
N HIS A 39 -4.83 -12.47 20.34
CA HIS A 39 -6.06 -11.70 20.20
C HIS A 39 -5.92 -10.25 20.71
N GLU A 40 -5.28 -10.05 21.85
CA GLU A 40 -5.18 -8.72 22.45
C GLU A 40 -4.29 -7.76 21.64
N ALA A 41 -3.09 -8.20 21.26
CA ALA A 41 -2.17 -7.37 20.48
C ALA A 41 -2.74 -7.02 19.11
N ARG A 42 -3.42 -7.98 18.46
CA ARG A 42 -4.06 -7.74 17.17
C ARG A 42 -5.25 -6.82 17.29
N THR A 43 -6.05 -6.95 18.35
CA THR A 43 -7.24 -6.11 18.53
C THR A 43 -6.88 -4.64 18.65
N LEU A 44 -5.78 -4.32 19.32
CA LEU A 44 -5.32 -2.93 19.46
C LEU A 44 -4.95 -2.29 18.13
N HIS A 45 -4.37 -3.06 17.21
CA HIS A 45 -4.00 -2.55 15.88
C HIS A 45 -5.13 -2.71 14.85
N ASN A 46 -5.84 -3.84 14.88
CA ASN A 46 -6.83 -4.21 13.86
C ASN A 46 -8.09 -3.35 13.91
N ALA A 47 -8.53 -2.91 15.11
CA ALA A 47 -9.73 -2.09 15.25
C ALA A 47 -9.60 -0.74 14.57
N GLU A 48 -8.37 -0.33 14.24
CA GLU A 48 -8.08 0.97 13.65
C GLU A 48 -7.65 0.90 12.19
N ILE A 49 -7.65 -0.27 11.56
CA ILE A 49 -7.19 -0.43 10.19
C ILE A 49 -8.37 -0.68 9.25
N MET A 50 -8.51 0.19 8.24
CA MET A 50 -9.43 0.03 7.13
C MET A 50 -8.63 -0.28 5.88
N THR A 51 -9.07 -1.27 5.10
CA THR A 51 -8.45 -1.64 3.83
C THR A 51 -9.31 -1.16 2.67
N ILE A 52 -8.69 -0.64 1.62
CA ILE A 52 -9.35 -0.24 0.39
C ILE A 52 -8.56 -0.78 -0.79
N ASP A 53 -9.23 -1.55 -1.64
CA ASP A 53 -8.70 -1.94 -2.94
C ASP A 53 -9.12 -0.87 -3.94
N ALA A 54 -8.18 0.00 -4.30
CA ALA A 54 -8.46 1.15 -5.16
C ALA A 54 -8.33 0.82 -6.65
N GLY A 55 -7.84 -0.37 -6.99
CA GLY A 55 -7.55 -0.68 -8.39
C GLY A 55 -6.60 0.35 -8.96
N THR A 56 -6.92 0.88 -10.14
CA THR A 56 -6.10 1.90 -10.82
C THR A 56 -6.61 3.32 -10.63
N THR A 57 -7.63 3.51 -9.78
CA THR A 57 -8.28 4.82 -9.59
C THR A 57 -8.36 5.21 -8.12
N PRO A 58 -7.21 5.51 -7.48
CA PRO A 58 -7.23 5.92 -6.07
C PRO A 58 -8.07 7.17 -5.83
N GLU A 59 -8.17 8.05 -6.82
CA GLU A 59 -8.98 9.28 -6.76
C GLU A 59 -10.47 9.02 -6.53
N SER A 60 -10.95 7.82 -6.84
CA SER A 60 -12.35 7.45 -6.58
C SER A 60 -12.66 7.32 -5.08
N TYR A 61 -11.64 7.29 -4.25
CA TYR A 61 -11.78 7.07 -2.81
C TYR A 61 -11.46 8.30 -1.97
N THR A 62 -11.30 9.46 -2.59
CA THR A 62 -10.99 10.71 -1.87
C THR A 62 -12.06 11.07 -0.84
N SER A 63 -13.34 10.85 -1.17
CA SER A 63 -14.43 11.15 -0.23
C SER A 63 -14.41 10.25 1.00
N VAL A 64 -14.01 8.98 0.84
CA VAL A 64 -13.86 8.05 1.97
C VAL A 64 -12.75 8.52 2.89
N ILE A 65 -11.59 8.90 2.32
CA ILE A 65 -10.45 9.38 3.08
C ILE A 65 -10.81 10.66 3.82
N ARG A 66 -11.45 11.60 3.15
CA ARG A 66 -11.87 12.87 3.73
C ARG A 66 -12.83 12.67 4.90
N ARG A 67 -13.77 11.75 4.76
CA ARG A 67 -14.75 11.45 5.80
C ARG A 67 -14.12 10.82 7.04
N HIS A 68 -13.19 9.88 6.83
CA HIS A 68 -12.56 9.15 7.92
C HIS A 68 -11.41 9.89 8.59
N GLN A 69 -10.76 10.81 7.90
CA GLN A 69 -9.62 11.57 8.42
C GLN A 69 -8.62 10.68 9.17
N PRO A 70 -7.98 9.72 8.47
CA PRO A 70 -7.08 8.78 9.15
C PRO A 70 -5.85 9.50 9.71
N GLY A 71 -5.36 9.01 10.84
CA GLY A 71 -4.08 9.47 11.36
C GLY A 71 -2.92 9.07 10.44
N LEU A 72 -3.07 7.90 9.78
CA LEU A 72 -2.08 7.38 8.85
C LEU A 72 -2.78 6.82 7.61
N LEU A 73 -2.38 7.31 6.44
CA LEU A 73 -2.79 6.74 5.16
C LEU A 73 -1.56 6.07 4.54
N ILE A 74 -1.64 4.76 4.32
CA ILE A 74 -0.60 3.98 3.66
C ILE A 74 -1.09 3.67 2.25
N LEU A 75 -0.33 4.10 1.25
CA LEU A 75 -0.56 3.74 -0.15
C LEU A 75 0.45 2.67 -0.52
N ALA A 76 0.00 1.58 -1.13
CA ALA A 76 0.86 0.51 -1.61
C ALA A 76 0.67 0.35 -3.12
N ASP A 77 1.77 0.37 -3.87
CA ASP A 77 1.76 0.24 -5.32
C ASP A 77 3.07 -0.37 -5.80
N ALA A 78 3.02 -1.04 -6.94
CA ALA A 78 4.22 -1.40 -7.66
C ALA A 78 4.88 -0.12 -8.17
N ALA A 79 6.19 -0.03 -8.02
CA ALA A 79 6.95 1.14 -8.46
C ALA A 79 8.29 0.69 -9.04
N ASP A 80 8.60 1.15 -10.24
CA ASP A 80 9.93 0.93 -10.80
C ASP A 80 10.91 1.93 -10.19
N MET A 81 11.67 1.43 -9.23
CA MET A 81 12.61 2.23 -8.46
C MET A 81 14.06 1.99 -8.89
N GLY A 82 14.27 1.15 -9.89
CA GLY A 82 15.62 0.76 -10.30
C GLY A 82 16.33 -0.13 -9.31
N LEU A 83 15.59 -0.85 -8.49
CA LEU A 83 16.11 -1.73 -7.43
C LEU A 83 15.91 -3.21 -7.80
N PRO A 84 16.56 -4.12 -7.09
CA PRO A 84 16.28 -5.55 -7.28
C PRO A 84 14.80 -5.86 -7.07
N PRO A 85 14.22 -6.77 -7.87
CA PRO A 85 12.82 -7.17 -7.72
C PRO A 85 12.47 -7.55 -6.29
N GLY A 86 11.31 -7.11 -5.83
CA GLY A 86 10.84 -7.36 -4.47
C GLY A 86 11.33 -6.35 -3.44
N SER A 87 12.15 -5.39 -3.82
CA SER A 87 12.56 -4.33 -2.89
C SER A 87 11.35 -3.52 -2.41
N LEU A 88 11.31 -3.24 -1.11
CA LEU A 88 10.29 -2.39 -0.49
C LEU A 88 10.95 -1.08 -0.07
N ARG A 89 10.34 0.04 -0.41
CA ARG A 89 10.82 1.37 0.01
C ARG A 89 9.66 2.29 0.29
N ILE A 90 9.84 3.15 1.31
CA ILE A 90 8.98 4.33 1.45
C ILE A 90 9.49 5.35 0.45
N ILE A 91 8.59 5.86 -0.38
CA ILE A 91 8.96 6.80 -1.44
C ILE A 91 8.72 8.21 -0.94
N PRO A 92 9.78 9.02 -0.78
CA PRO A 92 9.61 10.40 -0.33
C PRO A 92 8.94 11.26 -1.40
N PRO A 93 8.23 12.33 -1.02
CA PRO A 93 7.47 13.15 -1.97
C PRO A 93 8.28 13.64 -3.16
N GLU A 94 9.54 14.01 -2.96
CA GLU A 94 10.41 14.52 -4.02
C GLU A 94 10.78 13.48 -5.07
N ARG A 95 10.60 12.18 -4.78
CA ARG A 95 10.91 11.11 -5.71
C ARG A 95 9.68 10.59 -6.47
N ILE A 96 8.46 10.94 -6.04
CA ILE A 96 7.24 10.37 -6.62
C ILE A 96 7.12 10.67 -8.10
N ARG A 97 7.43 11.89 -8.53
CA ARG A 97 7.30 12.31 -9.93
C ARG A 97 8.32 11.66 -10.86
N THR A 98 9.39 11.10 -10.31
CA THR A 98 10.47 10.50 -11.13
C THR A 98 10.26 9.02 -11.39
N LEU A 99 9.20 8.43 -10.83
CA LEU A 99 8.98 6.98 -10.87
C LEU A 99 7.74 6.64 -11.68
N SER A 100 7.72 5.38 -12.18
CA SER A 100 6.55 4.82 -12.87
C SER A 100 5.74 3.96 -11.92
N PHE A 101 4.43 4.20 -11.90
CA PHE A 101 3.46 3.50 -11.07
C PHE A 101 2.41 2.80 -11.94
N SER A 102 1.58 1.96 -11.31
CA SER A 102 0.56 1.20 -12.03
C SER A 102 -0.63 2.05 -12.48
N THR A 103 -0.84 3.23 -11.90
CA THR A 103 -1.93 4.13 -12.29
C THR A 103 -1.48 5.10 -13.37
N HIS A 104 -2.36 5.40 -14.34
CA HIS A 104 -2.07 6.28 -15.47
C HIS A 104 -3.01 7.48 -15.57
N TYR A 105 -4.10 7.51 -14.79
CA TYR A 105 -5.11 8.55 -14.92
C TYR A 105 -4.76 9.81 -14.15
N MET A 106 -4.41 9.67 -12.89
CA MET A 106 -4.01 10.80 -12.06
C MET A 106 -2.63 10.52 -11.49
N PRO A 107 -1.67 11.43 -11.62
CA PRO A 107 -0.37 11.26 -10.97
C PRO A 107 -0.53 11.09 -9.46
N LEU A 108 0.20 10.13 -8.87
CA LEU A 108 0.13 9.89 -7.44
C LEU A 108 0.51 11.13 -6.61
N SER A 109 1.44 11.94 -7.11
CA SER A 109 1.81 13.20 -6.45
C SER A 109 0.61 14.14 -6.32
N THR A 110 -0.23 14.23 -7.37
CA THR A 110 -1.44 15.05 -7.35
C THR A 110 -2.46 14.49 -6.37
N PHE A 111 -2.68 13.18 -6.39
CA PHE A 111 -3.60 12.53 -5.46
C PHE A 111 -3.17 12.77 -4.01
N ILE A 112 -1.88 12.56 -3.70
CA ILE A 112 -1.36 12.75 -2.35
C ILE A 112 -1.51 14.20 -1.91
N SER A 113 -1.19 15.17 -2.77
CA SER A 113 -1.35 16.58 -2.46
C SER A 113 -2.80 16.92 -2.12
N TYR A 114 -3.75 16.26 -2.77
CA TYR A 114 -5.17 16.48 -2.52
C TYR A 114 -5.61 15.92 -1.16
N VAL A 115 -5.15 14.70 -0.80
CA VAL A 115 -5.64 14.02 0.41
C VAL A 115 -4.83 14.31 1.66
N GLU A 116 -3.59 14.80 1.53
CA GLU A 116 -2.71 14.97 2.70
C GLU A 116 -3.29 15.93 3.74
N GLY A 117 -4.13 16.88 3.34
CA GLY A 117 -4.82 17.79 4.25
C GLY A 117 -5.88 17.10 5.11
N PHE A 118 -6.30 15.90 4.75
CA PHE A 118 -7.31 15.13 5.47
C PHE A 118 -6.71 14.01 6.31
N CYS A 119 -5.40 13.88 6.32
CA CYS A 119 -4.68 12.80 6.99
C CYS A 119 -3.65 13.37 7.96
N GLY A 120 -3.34 12.61 9.01
CA GLY A 120 -2.23 12.98 9.89
C GLY A 120 -0.89 12.80 9.18
N LYS A 121 -0.73 11.68 8.48
CA LYS A 121 0.48 11.36 7.71
C LYS A 121 0.11 10.49 6.53
N VAL A 122 0.80 10.68 5.40
CA VAL A 122 0.66 9.83 4.21
C VAL A 122 2.01 9.18 3.92
N LEU A 123 2.01 7.86 3.78
CA LEU A 123 3.19 7.09 3.36
C LEU A 123 2.88 6.37 2.07
N LEU A 124 3.76 6.50 1.09
CA LEU A 124 3.71 5.71 -0.13
C LEU A 124 4.78 4.63 -0.05
N VAL A 125 4.35 3.37 -0.10
CA VAL A 125 5.26 2.22 -0.10
C VAL A 125 5.27 1.62 -1.50
N GLY A 126 6.45 1.61 -2.11
CA GLY A 126 6.68 1.02 -3.42
C GLY A 126 7.21 -0.40 -3.30
N VAL A 127 6.73 -1.27 -4.18
CA VAL A 127 7.23 -2.64 -4.34
C VAL A 127 7.85 -2.74 -5.71
N GLN A 128 9.15 -3.04 -5.78
CA GLN A 128 9.84 -3.18 -7.07
C GLN A 128 9.32 -4.42 -7.80
N PRO A 129 8.73 -4.27 -8.99
CA PRO A 129 8.26 -5.42 -9.76
C PRO A 129 9.39 -6.19 -10.42
N GLU A 130 9.16 -7.47 -10.67
CA GLU A 130 10.01 -8.30 -11.51
C GLU A 130 9.49 -8.30 -12.95
N GLN A 131 8.17 -8.48 -13.12
CA GLN A 131 7.55 -8.44 -14.43
C GLN A 131 6.13 -7.86 -14.33
N THR A 132 5.69 -7.20 -15.40
CA THR A 132 4.38 -6.56 -15.46
C THR A 132 3.60 -7.00 -16.71
N GLU A 133 3.97 -8.12 -17.32
CA GLU A 133 3.31 -8.63 -18.50
C GLU A 133 1.86 -9.04 -18.20
N VAL A 134 0.93 -8.57 -19.03
CA VAL A 134 -0.50 -8.85 -18.86
C VAL A 134 -0.74 -10.37 -18.94
N GLY A 135 -1.48 -10.89 -17.97
CA GLY A 135 -1.81 -12.31 -17.87
C GLY A 135 -0.77 -13.18 -17.17
N ALA A 136 0.43 -12.65 -16.91
CA ALA A 136 1.42 -13.40 -16.15
C ALA A 136 1.06 -13.40 -14.65
N PRO A 137 1.50 -14.43 -13.90
CA PRO A 137 1.25 -14.47 -12.46
C PRO A 137 2.14 -13.48 -11.73
N ILE A 138 1.73 -13.11 -10.53
CA ILE A 138 2.56 -12.31 -9.63
C ILE A 138 3.79 -13.13 -9.27
N SER A 139 4.97 -12.53 -9.34
CA SER A 139 6.22 -13.22 -9.05
C SER A 139 6.34 -13.59 -7.56
N ASN A 140 7.09 -14.67 -7.27
CA ASN A 140 7.27 -15.12 -5.89
C ASN A 140 7.97 -14.08 -5.03
N VAL A 141 8.92 -13.35 -5.60
CA VAL A 141 9.66 -12.32 -4.85
C VAL A 141 8.74 -11.18 -4.45
N VAL A 142 7.77 -10.81 -5.29
CA VAL A 142 6.79 -9.76 -4.98
C VAL A 142 5.78 -10.28 -3.94
N ARG A 143 5.33 -11.53 -4.06
CA ARG A 143 4.45 -12.13 -3.03
C ARG A 143 5.11 -12.12 -1.66
N LYS A 144 6.39 -12.45 -1.60
CA LYS A 144 7.16 -12.43 -0.35
C LYS A 144 7.23 -11.01 0.22
N SER A 145 7.47 -10.02 -0.62
CA SER A 145 7.50 -8.61 -0.20
C SER A 145 6.14 -8.12 0.29
N ALA A 146 5.06 -8.52 -0.38
CA ALA A 146 3.71 -8.20 0.06
C ALA A 146 3.45 -8.75 1.48
N ARG A 147 3.87 -9.99 1.76
CA ARG A 147 3.74 -10.58 3.10
C ARG A 147 4.54 -9.79 4.14
N LYS A 148 5.74 -9.35 3.80
CA LYS A 148 6.57 -8.53 4.70
C LYS A 148 5.88 -7.20 5.02
N LEU A 149 5.31 -6.55 4.01
CA LEU A 149 4.61 -5.29 4.19
C LEU A 149 3.37 -5.47 5.07
N VAL A 150 2.59 -6.50 4.82
CA VAL A 150 1.40 -6.81 5.64
C VAL A 150 1.80 -7.01 7.11
N LYS A 151 2.87 -7.77 7.35
CA LYS A 151 3.38 -7.99 8.70
C LYS A 151 3.79 -6.67 9.35
N ALA A 152 4.51 -5.83 8.63
CA ALA A 152 4.93 -4.52 9.14
C ALA A 152 3.73 -3.63 9.51
N ILE A 153 2.69 -3.63 8.67
CA ILE A 153 1.47 -2.88 8.94
C ILE A 153 0.79 -3.40 10.20
N LEU A 154 0.62 -4.72 10.32
CA LEU A 154 -0.03 -5.34 11.47
C LEU A 154 0.71 -5.09 12.78
N GLU A 155 2.03 -4.99 12.73
CA GLU A 155 2.88 -4.76 13.88
C GLU A 155 3.11 -3.27 14.17
N GLY A 156 2.55 -2.38 13.36
CA GLY A 156 2.76 -0.93 13.53
C GLY A 156 4.18 -0.48 13.19
N ARG A 157 4.88 -1.21 12.33
CA ARG A 157 6.29 -1.00 12.01
C ARG A 157 6.54 -0.56 10.58
N VAL A 158 5.53 -0.06 9.89
CA VAL A 158 5.68 0.35 8.49
C VAL A 158 6.73 1.45 8.34
N GLY A 159 6.89 2.31 9.34
CA GLY A 159 7.91 3.37 9.33
C GLY A 159 9.35 2.88 9.34
N GLU A 160 9.59 1.59 9.64
CA GLU A 160 10.94 1.01 9.62
C GLU A 160 11.35 0.56 8.21
N ILE A 161 10.45 0.59 7.23
CA ILE A 161 10.80 0.30 5.84
C ILE A 161 11.75 1.40 5.35
N PRO A 162 12.86 1.03 4.66
CA PRO A 162 13.84 2.02 4.23
C PRO A 162 13.25 3.06 3.28
N LEU A 163 13.74 4.29 3.39
CA LEU A 163 13.43 5.33 2.43
C LEU A 163 14.17 5.10 1.12
N LEU A 164 13.51 5.41 0.01
CA LEU A 164 14.17 5.42 -1.30
C LEU A 164 15.15 6.60 -1.32
N GLY A 165 16.40 6.29 -1.58
CA GLY A 165 17.46 7.29 -1.68
C GLY A 165 17.50 8.04 -3.00
#